data_2d2cb7166ec0c92ffa5ade6c7f77d0e2
#
_entry.id   2d2cb7166ec0c92ffa5ade6c7f77d0e2
#
_cell.length_a   1.000
_cell.length_b   1.000
_cell.length_c   1.000
_cell.angle_alpha   90.00
_cell.angle_beta   90.00
_cell.angle_gamma   90.00
#
_symmetry.space_group_name_H-M   'P 1'
#
loop_
_entity.id
_entity.type
_entity.pdbx_description
1 polymer ?
#
loop_
_entity_poly.entity_id
_entity_poly.type
_entity_poly.pdbx_seq_one_letter_code
_entity_poly.pdbx_strand_id
1 'polypeptide(L)'
;SFSAAWRISEEKFIKENLPFLSNMKLRLGWGTVGNDRIANFLSLDLYSLSKYGIGNSTATVLNPKHLKNNNLKWEGSTTTNLGIDLGFFANRLNITADFFIKNTKDLLLAQNLAYVTGFSSQMQNIGKIQNRGIEVSVNSTNIQKRNFLWTTDFNISFIRNELKALSSGANYAEAYSNFDKTNFTQSDYRAIVGE
;
A
#
# COMPACT_ATOMS: atom_id res chain seq x y z
N SER A 1 4.00 16.80 3.05
CA SER A 1 2.59 16.55 3.39
C SER A 1 1.86 17.87 3.64
N PHE A 2 0.59 17.87 3.33
CA PHE A 2 -0.32 19.00 3.57
C PHE A 2 -1.60 18.44 4.18
N SER A 3 -2.20 19.18 5.12
CA SER A 3 -3.52 18.87 5.67
C SER A 3 -4.28 20.14 5.96
N ALA A 4 -5.59 20.11 5.73
CA ALA A 4 -6.53 21.17 6.04
C ALA A 4 -7.77 20.59 6.70
N ALA A 5 -8.36 21.34 7.61
CA ALA A 5 -9.61 20.98 8.26
C ALA A 5 -10.47 22.23 8.44
N TRP A 6 -11.76 22.10 8.11
CA TRP A 6 -12.75 23.15 8.28
C TRP A 6 -13.89 22.68 9.14
N ARG A 7 -14.11 23.34 10.28
CA ARG A 7 -15.21 23.06 11.17
C ARG A 7 -16.44 23.88 10.75
N ILE A 8 -17.24 23.32 9.87
CA ILE A 8 -18.41 23.97 9.26
C ILE A 8 -19.49 24.21 10.32
N SER A 9 -19.59 23.35 11.35
CA SER A 9 -20.55 23.54 12.45
C SER A 9 -20.40 24.86 13.22
N GLU A 10 -19.22 25.51 13.14
CA GLU A 10 -18.99 26.80 13.80
C GLU A 10 -19.51 28.00 12.98
N GLU A 11 -19.85 27.80 11.73
CA GLU A 11 -20.36 28.82 10.84
C GLU A 11 -21.79 29.23 11.22
N LYS A 12 -22.09 30.53 11.20
CA LYS A 12 -23.39 31.07 11.60
C LYS A 12 -24.56 30.45 10.84
N PHE A 13 -24.40 30.26 9.53
CA PHE A 13 -25.45 29.70 8.67
C PHE A 13 -25.80 28.24 9.00
N ILE A 14 -24.87 27.48 9.62
CA ILE A 14 -25.13 26.12 10.08
C ILE A 14 -25.76 26.13 11.47
N LYS A 15 -25.19 26.91 12.41
CA LYS A 15 -25.71 27.02 13.79
C LYS A 15 -27.18 27.45 13.85
N GLU A 16 -27.58 28.38 12.97
CA GLU A 16 -28.93 28.92 12.96
C GLU A 16 -29.94 27.98 12.28
N ASN A 17 -29.52 27.21 11.25
CA ASN A 17 -30.44 26.39 10.46
C ASN A 17 -30.46 24.91 10.87
N LEU A 18 -29.42 24.39 11.53
CA LEU A 18 -29.29 22.97 11.84
C LEU A 18 -28.94 22.73 13.33
N PRO A 19 -29.87 23.04 14.28
CA PRO A 19 -29.57 22.95 15.70
C PRO A 19 -29.34 21.52 16.19
N PHE A 20 -29.77 20.49 15.45
CA PHE A 20 -29.53 19.08 15.77
C PHE A 20 -28.12 18.61 15.39
N LEU A 21 -27.38 19.39 14.58
CA LEU A 21 -26.02 19.11 14.16
C LEU A 21 -25.04 19.69 15.20
N SER A 22 -24.44 18.82 15.98
CA SER A 22 -23.52 19.21 17.06
C SER A 22 -22.11 19.44 16.59
N ASN A 23 -21.68 18.72 15.55
CA ASN A 23 -20.36 18.86 14.96
C ASN A 23 -20.42 18.53 13.46
N MET A 24 -19.75 19.33 12.65
CA MET A 24 -19.50 19.06 11.24
C MET A 24 -18.12 19.57 10.87
N LYS A 25 -17.23 18.64 10.47
CA LYS A 25 -15.86 18.96 10.11
C LYS A 25 -15.49 18.27 8.81
N LEU A 26 -14.98 19.03 7.88
CA LEU A 26 -14.34 18.49 6.67
C LEU A 26 -12.83 18.42 6.89
N ARG A 27 -12.23 17.35 6.37
CA ARG A 27 -10.78 17.10 6.43
C ARG A 27 -10.26 16.80 5.03
N LEU A 28 -9.16 17.43 4.67
CA LEU A 28 -8.41 17.15 3.46
C LEU A 28 -6.97 16.88 3.85
N GLY A 29 -6.42 15.78 3.33
CA GLY A 29 -5.03 15.40 3.53
C GLY A 29 -4.38 15.00 2.21
N TRP A 30 -3.15 15.42 2.03
CA TRP A 30 -2.30 15.00 0.93
C TRP A 30 -0.87 14.82 1.42
N GLY A 31 -0.23 13.72 1.00
CA GLY A 31 1.14 13.48 1.39
C GLY A 31 1.82 12.44 0.53
N THR A 32 3.14 12.54 0.46
CA THR A 32 4.00 11.57 -0.20
C THR A 32 4.97 10.98 0.81
N VAL A 33 5.16 9.66 0.75
CA VAL A 33 6.09 8.89 1.58
C VAL A 33 6.94 8.02 0.67
N GLY A 34 8.26 8.04 0.90
CA GLY A 34 9.21 7.11 0.28
C GLY A 34 9.35 5.85 1.12
N ASN A 35 9.59 4.71 0.46
CA ASN A 35 9.95 3.45 1.10
C ASN A 35 11.26 2.94 0.48
N ASP A 36 12.27 2.76 1.32
CA ASP A 36 13.61 2.28 0.98
C ASP A 36 13.90 0.87 1.46
N ARG A 37 12.85 0.10 1.80
CA ARG A 37 12.98 -1.29 2.31
C ARG A 37 13.44 -2.25 1.23
N ILE A 38 14.72 -2.13 0.86
CA ILE A 38 15.43 -3.05 -0.03
C ILE A 38 16.67 -3.56 0.69
N ALA A 39 17.16 -4.72 0.26
CA ALA A 39 18.43 -5.21 0.77
C ALA A 39 19.56 -4.22 0.42
N ASN A 40 20.50 -4.07 1.36
CA ASN A 40 21.64 -3.17 1.17
C ASN A 40 22.47 -3.60 -0.04
N PHE A 41 23.03 -2.61 -0.74
CA PHE A 41 23.99 -2.80 -1.81
C PHE A 41 23.47 -3.45 -3.11
N LEU A 42 22.14 -3.50 -3.34
CA LEU A 42 21.58 -4.03 -4.60
C LEU A 42 21.93 -3.21 -5.83
N SER A 43 22.35 -1.96 -5.65
CA SER A 43 22.89 -1.11 -6.72
C SER A 43 24.36 -1.37 -7.03
N LEU A 44 25.07 -2.18 -6.23
CA LEU A 44 26.50 -2.45 -6.38
C LEU A 44 26.74 -3.86 -6.91
N ASP A 45 27.89 -4.06 -7.53
CA ASP A 45 28.39 -5.40 -7.88
C ASP A 45 28.94 -6.08 -6.62
N LEU A 46 28.23 -7.07 -6.11
CA LEU A 46 28.69 -7.91 -5.02
C LEU A 46 29.11 -9.28 -5.55
N TYR A 47 30.20 -9.78 -5.00
CA TYR A 47 30.74 -11.08 -5.34
C TYR A 47 30.74 -11.99 -4.12
N SER A 48 30.58 -13.28 -4.34
CA SER A 48 30.78 -14.34 -3.38
C SER A 48 31.94 -15.23 -3.80
N LEU A 49 32.65 -15.74 -2.82
CA LEU A 49 33.68 -16.76 -3.07
C LEU A 49 33.01 -18.13 -3.13
N SER A 50 33.29 -18.87 -4.19
CA SER A 50 32.90 -20.27 -4.31
C SER A 50 34.08 -21.12 -4.77
N LYS A 51 33.97 -22.44 -4.54
CA LYS A 51 34.99 -23.38 -5.01
C LYS A 51 34.51 -24.02 -6.31
N TYR A 52 35.36 -24.04 -7.31
CA TYR A 52 35.13 -24.69 -8.58
C TYR A 52 36.14 -25.79 -8.82
N GLY A 53 35.69 -26.97 -9.20
CA GLY A 53 36.55 -28.13 -9.52
C GLY A 53 37.18 -27.99 -10.90
N ILE A 54 38.49 -28.06 -11.00
CA ILE A 54 39.26 -28.06 -12.24
C ILE A 54 40.13 -29.30 -12.25
N GLY A 55 39.74 -30.35 -12.97
CA GLY A 55 40.40 -31.63 -12.90
C GLY A 55 40.40 -32.21 -11.49
N ASN A 56 41.56 -32.57 -10.95
CA ASN A 56 41.72 -33.10 -9.57
C ASN A 56 41.97 -31.99 -8.51
N SER A 57 41.87 -30.73 -8.88
CA SER A 57 42.10 -29.58 -7.97
C SER A 57 40.86 -28.72 -7.84
N THR A 58 40.79 -27.95 -6.72
CA THR A 58 39.75 -26.93 -6.52
C THR A 58 40.36 -25.56 -6.63
N ALA A 59 39.72 -24.68 -7.42
CA ALA A 59 40.04 -23.28 -7.48
C ALA A 59 38.99 -22.44 -6.73
N THR A 60 39.41 -21.37 -6.06
CA THR A 60 38.49 -20.38 -5.52
C THR A 60 38.16 -19.39 -6.62
N VAL A 61 36.87 -19.22 -6.89
CA VAL A 61 36.36 -18.32 -7.93
C VAL A 61 35.46 -17.25 -7.31
N LEU A 62 35.45 -16.07 -7.93
CA LEU A 62 34.54 -14.99 -7.61
C LEU A 62 33.28 -15.14 -8.47
N ASN A 63 32.16 -15.38 -7.81
CA ASN A 63 30.86 -15.41 -8.48
C ASN A 63 30.09 -14.14 -8.17
N PRO A 64 29.51 -13.46 -9.17
CA PRO A 64 28.61 -12.36 -8.92
C PRO A 64 27.39 -12.86 -8.17
N LYS A 65 27.02 -12.17 -7.08
CA LYS A 65 25.94 -12.58 -6.18
C LYS A 65 24.57 -12.21 -6.73
N HIS A 66 24.46 -11.13 -7.43
CA HIS A 66 23.27 -10.64 -8.11
C HIS A 66 23.64 -9.70 -9.24
N LEU A 67 22.73 -9.50 -10.18
CA LEU A 67 22.91 -8.51 -11.22
C LEU A 67 22.56 -7.13 -10.66
N LYS A 68 23.53 -6.22 -10.64
CA LYS A 68 23.32 -4.85 -10.16
C LYS A 68 22.30 -4.09 -10.98
N ASN A 69 21.65 -3.12 -10.36
CA ASN A 69 20.82 -2.13 -11.05
C ASN A 69 21.14 -0.72 -10.54
N ASN A 70 21.86 0.04 -11.34
CA ASN A 70 22.25 1.42 -11.00
C ASN A 70 21.07 2.40 -11.01
N ASN A 71 19.92 1.98 -11.57
CA ASN A 71 18.72 2.82 -11.70
C ASN A 71 17.69 2.58 -10.58
N LEU A 72 18.07 1.82 -9.53
CA LEU A 72 17.18 1.60 -8.39
C LEU A 72 16.83 2.91 -7.71
N LYS A 73 15.54 3.09 -7.47
CA LYS A 73 14.94 4.23 -6.77
C LYS A 73 14.08 3.74 -5.61
N TRP A 74 13.76 4.63 -4.71
CA TRP A 74 12.79 4.36 -3.65
C TRP A 74 11.38 4.25 -4.21
N GLU A 75 10.59 3.40 -3.62
CA GLU A 75 9.15 3.38 -3.88
C GLU A 75 8.53 4.67 -3.36
N GLY A 76 7.69 5.30 -4.16
CA GLY A 76 6.96 6.51 -3.79
C GLY A 76 5.47 6.25 -3.64
N SER A 77 4.90 6.50 -2.46
CA SER A 77 3.46 6.46 -2.24
C SER A 77 2.91 7.86 -2.03
N THR A 78 1.94 8.26 -2.84
CA THR A 78 1.19 9.50 -2.66
C THR A 78 -0.23 9.16 -2.24
N THR A 79 -0.66 9.72 -1.10
CA THR A 79 -2.00 9.51 -0.55
C THR A 79 -2.77 10.83 -0.54
N THR A 80 -4.01 10.79 -1.02
CA THR A 80 -5.00 11.86 -0.88
C THR A 80 -6.16 11.34 -0.08
N ASN A 81 -6.54 12.07 0.98
CA ASN A 81 -7.65 11.73 1.86
C ASN A 81 -8.66 12.88 1.90
N LEU A 82 -9.93 12.54 1.85
CA LEU A 82 -11.05 13.45 2.10
C LEU A 82 -11.93 12.82 3.17
N GLY A 83 -12.12 13.51 4.30
CA GLY A 83 -12.93 13.02 5.40
C GLY A 83 -14.01 14.00 5.82
N ILE A 84 -15.10 13.47 6.32
CA ILE A 84 -16.18 14.22 6.98
C ILE A 84 -16.48 13.60 8.34
N ASP A 85 -16.52 14.44 9.36
CA ASP A 85 -16.94 14.08 10.71
C ASP A 85 -18.25 14.77 11.00
N LEU A 86 -19.28 14.01 11.36
CA LEU A 86 -20.62 14.48 11.69
C LEU A 86 -20.99 14.06 13.10
N GLY A 87 -21.45 14.99 13.92
CA GLY A 87 -21.99 14.74 15.26
C GLY A 87 -23.40 15.27 15.38
N PHE A 88 -24.32 14.44 15.87
CA PHE A 88 -25.73 14.75 16.02
C PHE A 88 -26.17 14.58 17.46
N PHE A 89 -27.23 15.33 17.87
CA PHE A 89 -27.89 15.17 19.16
C PHE A 89 -26.92 15.29 20.34
N ALA A 90 -26.17 16.40 20.42
CA ALA A 90 -25.12 16.61 21.43
C ALA A 90 -24.04 15.51 21.39
N ASN A 91 -23.63 15.10 20.18
CA ASN A 91 -22.66 14.04 19.90
C ASN A 91 -23.05 12.65 20.39
N ARG A 92 -24.36 12.39 20.58
CA ARG A 92 -24.85 11.04 20.87
C ARG A 92 -24.74 10.11 19.66
N LEU A 93 -24.79 10.65 18.46
CA LEU A 93 -24.51 9.93 17.20
C LEU A 93 -23.37 10.63 16.50
N ASN A 94 -22.27 9.92 16.29
CA ASN A 94 -21.11 10.39 15.55
C ASN A 94 -20.89 9.50 14.33
N ILE A 95 -20.71 10.12 13.17
CA ILE A 95 -20.44 9.45 11.90
C ILE A 95 -19.19 10.04 11.33
N THR A 96 -18.23 9.20 11.01
CA THR A 96 -17.02 9.57 10.29
C THR A 96 -17.01 8.82 8.96
N ALA A 97 -16.81 9.53 7.87
CA ALA A 97 -16.63 8.92 6.55
C ALA A 97 -15.34 9.45 5.93
N ASP A 98 -14.47 8.55 5.52
CA ASP A 98 -13.19 8.84 4.88
C ASP A 98 -13.15 8.21 3.50
N PHE A 99 -12.78 9.00 2.50
CA PHE A 99 -12.44 8.56 1.16
C PHE A 99 -10.96 8.75 0.94
N PHE A 100 -10.28 7.72 0.44
CA PHE A 100 -8.86 7.82 0.15
C PHE A 100 -8.49 7.25 -1.22
N ILE A 101 -7.42 7.83 -1.79
CA ILE A 101 -6.71 7.30 -2.95
C ILE A 101 -5.23 7.29 -2.62
N LYS A 102 -4.61 6.11 -2.66
CA LYS A 102 -3.18 5.91 -2.50
C LYS A 102 -2.59 5.37 -3.80
N ASN A 103 -1.68 6.12 -4.41
CA ASN A 103 -0.94 5.72 -5.60
C ASN A 103 0.50 5.41 -5.20
N THR A 104 0.93 4.18 -5.40
CA THR A 104 2.32 3.76 -5.23
C THR A 104 2.96 3.57 -6.59
N LYS A 105 4.11 4.21 -6.79
CA LYS A 105 4.92 4.16 -8.00
C LYS A 105 6.28 3.55 -7.68
N ASP A 106 6.95 3.09 -8.74
CA ASP A 106 8.31 2.56 -8.66
C ASP A 106 8.44 1.38 -7.67
N LEU A 107 7.40 0.51 -7.64
CA LEU A 107 7.41 -0.71 -6.81
C LEU A 107 8.67 -1.54 -7.11
N LEU A 108 9.35 -1.94 -6.06
CA LEU A 108 10.57 -2.74 -6.12
C LEU A 108 10.20 -4.21 -6.21
N LEU A 109 10.37 -4.79 -7.39
CA LEU A 109 10.08 -6.19 -7.67
C LEU A 109 11.29 -6.88 -8.29
N ALA A 110 11.45 -8.16 -8.01
CA ALA A 110 12.43 -9.02 -8.67
C ALA A 110 11.89 -9.41 -10.07
N GLN A 111 12.47 -8.84 -11.11
CA GLN A 111 12.19 -9.20 -12.49
C GLN A 111 12.96 -10.47 -12.85
N ASN A 112 12.27 -11.51 -13.30
CA ASN A 112 12.90 -12.71 -13.82
C ASN A 112 13.69 -12.38 -15.09
N LEU A 113 14.89 -12.94 -15.18
CA LEU A 113 15.78 -12.78 -16.32
C LEU A 113 15.90 -14.09 -17.10
N ALA A 114 16.24 -13.97 -18.39
CA ALA A 114 16.59 -15.12 -19.19
C ALA A 114 17.85 -15.79 -18.63
N TYR A 115 17.88 -17.11 -18.53
CA TYR A 115 19.00 -17.88 -17.96
C TYR A 115 20.35 -17.63 -18.64
N VAL A 116 20.33 -17.21 -19.90
CA VAL A 116 21.55 -16.83 -20.64
C VAL A 116 22.33 -15.68 -19.98
N THR A 117 21.68 -14.88 -19.15
CA THR A 117 22.34 -13.80 -18.39
C THR A 117 23.19 -14.30 -17.21
N GLY A 118 23.05 -15.57 -16.84
CA GLY A 118 23.68 -16.15 -15.65
C GLY A 118 23.00 -15.81 -14.33
N PHE A 119 21.89 -15.06 -14.36
CA PHE A 119 21.14 -14.64 -13.18
C PHE A 119 19.66 -15.05 -13.31
N SER A 120 19.03 -15.40 -12.21
CA SER A 120 17.61 -15.74 -12.18
C SER A 120 16.72 -14.50 -12.18
N SER A 121 17.15 -13.42 -11.54
CA SER A 121 16.37 -12.20 -11.41
C SER A 121 17.24 -10.98 -11.17
N GLN A 122 16.66 -9.80 -11.41
CA GLN A 122 17.22 -8.49 -11.07
C GLN A 122 16.17 -7.66 -10.39
N MET A 123 16.55 -6.93 -9.33
CA MET A 123 15.64 -5.98 -8.66
C MET A 123 15.45 -4.75 -9.54
N GLN A 124 14.19 -4.39 -9.80
CA GLN A 124 13.83 -3.26 -10.65
C GLN A 124 12.62 -2.50 -10.07
N ASN A 125 12.53 -1.21 -10.38
CA ASN A 125 11.37 -0.39 -10.09
C ASN A 125 10.31 -0.58 -11.19
N ILE A 126 9.50 -1.62 -11.05
CA ILE A 126 8.57 -2.05 -12.08
C ILE A 126 7.16 -2.20 -11.53
N GLY A 127 6.45 -1.17 -11.43
CA GLY A 127 5.04 -1.31 -11.07
C GLY A 127 4.41 -0.05 -10.52
N LYS A 128 3.10 0.02 -10.71
CA LYS A 128 2.25 1.06 -10.13
C LYS A 128 0.99 0.40 -9.60
N ILE A 129 0.69 0.66 -8.33
CA ILE A 129 -0.54 0.18 -7.68
C ILE A 129 -1.33 1.38 -7.21
N GLN A 130 -2.66 1.29 -7.36
CA GLN A 130 -3.60 2.21 -6.77
C GLN A 130 -4.48 1.48 -5.77
N ASN A 131 -4.52 2.00 -4.55
CA ASN A 131 -5.49 1.60 -3.53
C ASN A 131 -6.46 2.76 -3.33
N ARG A 132 -7.75 2.50 -3.43
CA ARG A 132 -8.79 3.49 -3.17
C ARG A 132 -9.90 2.87 -2.36
N GLY A 133 -10.53 3.67 -1.52
CA GLY A 133 -11.59 3.12 -0.70
C GLY A 133 -12.40 4.19 0.01
N ILE A 134 -13.47 3.70 0.63
CA ILE A 134 -14.33 4.46 1.53
C ILE A 134 -14.38 3.69 2.85
N GLU A 135 -14.20 4.40 3.94
CA GLU A 135 -14.30 3.89 5.30
C GLU A 135 -15.38 4.70 6.03
N VAL A 136 -16.30 4.01 6.68
CA VAL A 136 -17.37 4.63 7.43
C VAL A 136 -17.38 4.06 8.85
N SER A 137 -17.35 4.94 9.84
CA SER A 137 -17.47 4.61 11.26
C SER A 137 -18.70 5.31 11.83
N VAL A 138 -19.50 4.57 12.57
CA VAL A 138 -20.66 5.07 13.28
C VAL A 138 -20.52 4.71 14.76
N ASN A 139 -20.54 5.71 15.61
CA ASN A 139 -20.56 5.55 17.06
C ASN A 139 -21.82 6.18 17.61
N SER A 140 -22.59 5.45 18.40
CA SER A 140 -23.82 5.96 18.99
C SER A 140 -23.98 5.62 20.47
N THR A 141 -24.45 6.59 21.23
CA THR A 141 -24.92 6.41 22.60
C THR A 141 -26.44 6.29 22.60
N ASN A 142 -26.92 5.03 22.59
CA ASN A 142 -28.34 4.72 22.44
C ASN A 142 -29.12 5.05 23.71
N ILE A 143 -28.61 4.55 24.86
CA ILE A 143 -29.22 4.79 26.16
C ILE A 143 -28.14 5.22 27.14
N GLN A 144 -28.39 6.31 27.85
CA GLN A 144 -27.54 6.78 28.94
C GLN A 144 -28.41 7.12 30.15
N LYS A 145 -28.39 6.27 31.16
CA LYS A 145 -29.06 6.43 32.43
C LYS A 145 -28.06 6.29 33.58
N ARG A 146 -28.43 6.66 34.79
CA ARG A 146 -27.55 6.63 35.96
C ARG A 146 -26.85 5.29 36.20
N ASN A 147 -27.53 4.17 35.93
CA ASN A 147 -27.00 2.82 36.17
C ASN A 147 -26.99 1.96 34.90
N PHE A 148 -27.21 2.54 33.72
CA PHE A 148 -27.25 1.80 32.48
C PHE A 148 -26.74 2.66 31.30
N LEU A 149 -25.71 2.17 30.61
CA LEU A 149 -25.16 2.78 29.42
C LEU A 149 -25.15 1.74 28.30
N TRP A 150 -25.77 2.09 27.16
CA TRP A 150 -25.69 1.29 25.94
C TRP A 150 -25.13 2.14 24.81
N THR A 151 -23.97 1.73 24.27
CA THR A 151 -23.33 2.31 23.12
C THR A 151 -23.25 1.27 21.99
N THR A 152 -23.18 1.74 20.76
CA THR A 152 -22.98 0.90 19.57
C THR A 152 -21.88 1.52 18.71
N ASP A 153 -20.91 0.70 18.33
CA ASP A 153 -19.84 1.05 17.39
C ASP A 153 -19.94 0.16 16.17
N PHE A 154 -19.98 0.77 15.00
CA PHE A 154 -20.06 0.08 13.72
C PHE A 154 -19.01 0.66 12.76
N ASN A 155 -18.23 -0.22 12.11
CA ASN A 155 -17.24 0.16 11.12
C ASN A 155 -17.42 -0.68 9.86
N ILE A 156 -17.35 -0.04 8.70
CA ILE A 156 -17.36 -0.71 7.42
C ILE A 156 -16.35 -0.06 6.49
N SER A 157 -15.63 -0.86 5.71
CA SER A 157 -14.69 -0.37 4.70
C SER A 157 -14.89 -1.09 3.38
N PHE A 158 -14.82 -0.34 2.29
CA PHE A 158 -14.83 -0.84 0.91
C PHE A 158 -13.53 -0.40 0.27
N ILE A 159 -12.64 -1.35 0.01
CA ILE A 159 -11.31 -1.08 -0.52
C ILE A 159 -11.16 -1.80 -1.86
N ARG A 160 -10.66 -1.09 -2.85
CA ARG A 160 -10.28 -1.66 -4.14
C ARG A 160 -8.79 -1.43 -4.37
N ASN A 161 -8.08 -2.52 -4.64
CA ASN A 161 -6.70 -2.51 -5.07
C ASN A 161 -6.69 -2.72 -6.59
N GLU A 162 -5.83 -2.02 -7.29
CA GLU A 162 -5.70 -2.12 -8.75
C GLU A 162 -4.24 -2.01 -9.16
N LEU A 163 -3.75 -2.98 -9.91
CA LEU A 163 -2.44 -2.92 -10.55
C LEU A 163 -2.55 -2.05 -11.81
N LYS A 164 -1.97 -0.85 -11.77
CA LYS A 164 -2.09 0.13 -12.86
C LYS A 164 -1.13 -0.08 -14.01
N ALA A 165 0.07 -0.55 -13.72
CA ALA A 165 1.07 -0.82 -14.75
C ALA A 165 2.21 -1.68 -14.21
N LEU A 166 2.84 -2.42 -15.13
CA LEU A 166 4.14 -3.06 -14.99
C LEU A 166 5.06 -2.48 -16.05
N SER A 167 6.27 -2.06 -15.67
CA SER A 167 7.19 -1.36 -16.60
C SER A 167 7.80 -2.27 -17.68
N SER A 168 7.73 -3.58 -17.50
CA SER A 168 8.23 -4.58 -18.44
C SER A 168 7.34 -4.79 -19.69
N GLY A 169 6.21 -4.05 -19.78
CA GLY A 169 5.18 -4.33 -20.79
C GLY A 169 4.39 -5.62 -20.53
N ALA A 170 4.64 -6.28 -19.40
CA ALA A 170 3.86 -7.44 -18.98
C ALA A 170 2.46 -7.00 -18.55
N ASN A 171 1.46 -7.79 -18.91
CA ASN A 171 0.08 -7.52 -18.56
C ASN A 171 -0.30 -8.10 -17.19
N TYR A 172 0.56 -8.89 -16.59
CA TYR A 172 0.33 -9.53 -15.29
C TYR A 172 1.63 -9.83 -14.55
N ALA A 173 1.54 -9.92 -13.22
CA ALA A 173 2.57 -10.46 -12.35
C ALA A 173 2.09 -11.79 -11.76
N GLU A 174 2.97 -12.77 -11.69
CA GLU A 174 2.69 -14.09 -11.14
C GLU A 174 3.31 -14.24 -9.74
N ALA A 175 2.58 -14.88 -8.85
CA ALA A 175 3.08 -15.29 -7.56
C ALA A 175 2.80 -16.79 -7.35
N TYR A 176 3.80 -17.49 -6.83
CA TYR A 176 3.70 -18.91 -6.51
C TYR A 176 3.53 -19.07 -5.00
N SER A 177 2.60 -19.92 -4.57
CA SER A 177 2.54 -20.31 -3.18
C SER A 177 3.76 -21.18 -2.82
N ASN A 178 4.24 -21.04 -1.58
CA ASN A 178 5.35 -21.90 -1.11
C ASN A 178 4.90 -23.33 -0.76
N PHE A 179 3.64 -23.66 -1.01
CA PHE A 179 3.03 -24.88 -0.46
C PHE A 179 3.42 -26.18 -1.20
N ASP A 180 3.80 -26.12 -2.47
CA ASP A 180 4.40 -27.28 -3.14
C ASP A 180 5.17 -26.86 -4.41
N LYS A 181 6.47 -26.76 -4.28
CA LYS A 181 7.37 -26.41 -5.41
C LYS A 181 7.66 -27.59 -6.35
N THR A 182 7.18 -28.78 -6.05
CA THR A 182 7.64 -29.98 -6.74
C THR A 182 6.78 -30.40 -7.92
N ASN A 183 5.52 -29.93 -8.03
CA ASN A 183 4.59 -30.49 -9.03
C ASN A 183 3.75 -29.48 -9.83
N PHE A 184 3.88 -28.17 -9.65
CA PHE A 184 3.06 -27.20 -10.39
C PHE A 184 3.91 -26.26 -11.25
N THR A 185 3.65 -26.28 -12.55
CA THR A 185 4.23 -25.38 -13.54
C THR A 185 3.41 -24.07 -13.70
N GLN A 186 2.31 -23.94 -12.98
CA GLN A 186 1.39 -22.81 -13.08
C GLN A 186 1.41 -21.97 -11.80
N SER A 187 1.42 -20.65 -11.94
CA SER A 187 1.31 -19.72 -10.80
C SER A 187 -0.05 -19.84 -10.12
N ASP A 188 -0.06 -19.82 -8.77
CA ASP A 188 -1.29 -19.90 -7.98
C ASP A 188 -2.10 -18.61 -8.02
N TYR A 189 -1.42 -17.48 -8.18
CA TYR A 189 -2.01 -16.14 -8.17
C TYR A 189 -1.50 -15.30 -9.32
N ARG A 190 -2.40 -14.53 -9.93
CA ARG A 190 -2.07 -13.52 -10.92
C ARG A 190 -2.62 -12.16 -10.50
N ALA A 191 -1.76 -11.14 -10.51
CA ALA A 191 -2.20 -9.76 -10.47
C ALA A 191 -2.21 -9.25 -11.93
N ILE A 192 -3.37 -8.91 -12.44
CA ILE A 192 -3.57 -8.47 -13.83
C ILE A 192 -3.65 -6.94 -13.85
N VAL A 193 -3.01 -6.32 -14.86
CA VAL A 193 -3.06 -4.88 -15.03
C VAL A 193 -4.50 -4.45 -15.36
N GLY A 194 -5.04 -3.55 -14.55
CA GLY A 194 -6.41 -3.03 -14.69
C GLY A 194 -7.45 -3.71 -13.78
N GLU A 195 -7.03 -4.70 -12.99
CA GLU A 195 -7.89 -5.40 -12.02
C GLU A 195 -7.43 -5.17 -10.57
#